data_96ea74449e5df6501fb0791f15c5e1e4
#
_entry.id   96ea74449e5df6501fb0791f15c5e1e4
#
_cell.length_a   1.000
_cell.length_b   1.000
_cell.length_c   1.000
_cell.angle_alpha   90.00
_cell.angle_beta   90.00
_cell.angle_gamma   90.00
#
_symmetry.space_group_name_H-M   'P 1'
#
loop_
_entity.id
_entity.type
_entity.pdbx_description
1 polymer ?
#
loop_
_entity_poly.entity_id
_entity_poly.type
_entity_poly.pdbx_seq_one_letter_code
_entity_poly.pdbx_strand_id
1 'polypeptide(L)'
;MPAPVGPEALPAVQRFDFPIALIVGELLTDAGADVPSNLSARPRFRTIARVGDSNAVFPLASLTKPIVAWSALIAADRHLLDLDAPAAPELPGATIRDLLAHASGVAFDSAAVLAPPRHRRIYSNCGFELLGRRLEEATATALEEWVEATVLEPLGMASVRIPGSPAHSGEGNVEDLAAFARELAAPTLVSPALAQAARRPVHPGLPGVLPGYGRQDPNDFGLGVEIRGVKHPHWTAPTHSPETFGHFGQSGSFIWVDPVARRQAVFLGARPFGAVHRETWPALGAQILAL
;
A
#
# COMPACT_ATOMS: atom_id res chain seq x y z
N MET A 1 11.74 8.00 25.58
CA MET A 1 11.47 6.76 24.82
C MET A 1 12.80 6.21 24.33
N PRO A 2 13.00 4.89 24.24
CA PRO A 2 14.25 4.34 23.72
C PRO A 2 14.46 4.79 22.26
N ALA A 3 15.72 4.93 21.85
CA ALA A 3 16.08 5.23 20.48
C ALA A 3 15.73 4.05 19.56
N PRO A 4 15.44 4.30 18.25
CA PRO A 4 15.25 3.23 17.27
C PRO A 4 16.51 2.35 17.20
N VAL A 5 16.30 1.02 17.02
CA VAL A 5 17.42 0.10 16.80
C VAL A 5 17.94 0.22 15.37
N GLY A 6 19.21 -0.10 15.20
CA GLY A 6 19.90 -0.10 13.92
C GLY A 6 19.91 -1.47 13.23
N PRO A 7 20.76 -1.61 12.18
CA PRO A 7 20.82 -2.82 11.36
C PRO A 7 21.30 -4.08 12.14
N GLU A 8 21.95 -3.90 13.29
CA GLU A 8 22.41 -4.99 14.16
C GLU A 8 21.25 -5.83 14.73
N ALA A 9 20.08 -5.20 14.94
CA ALA A 9 18.87 -5.88 15.39
C ALA A 9 18.09 -6.57 14.25
N LEU A 10 18.46 -6.31 13.01
CA LEU A 10 17.79 -6.80 11.81
C LEU A 10 18.83 -7.45 10.85
N PRO A 11 19.47 -8.56 11.22
CA PRO A 11 20.56 -9.15 10.43
C PRO A 11 20.19 -9.47 8.97
N ALA A 12 18.91 -9.67 8.65
CA ALA A 12 18.46 -9.87 7.27
C ALA A 12 18.81 -8.69 6.35
N VAL A 13 18.91 -7.45 6.86
CA VAL A 13 19.24 -6.29 6.04
C VAL A 13 20.66 -6.37 5.45
N GLN A 14 21.56 -7.09 6.09
CA GLN A 14 22.96 -7.27 5.63
C GLN A 14 23.05 -8.12 4.34
N ARG A 15 21.97 -8.78 3.93
CA ARG A 15 21.93 -9.54 2.68
C ARG A 15 21.73 -8.65 1.44
N PHE A 16 21.38 -7.38 1.64
CA PHE A 16 21.26 -6.43 0.55
C PHE A 16 22.60 -5.74 0.31
N ASP A 17 23.22 -6.02 -0.83
CA ASP A 17 24.52 -5.48 -1.28
C ASP A 17 24.35 -4.18 -2.10
N PHE A 18 23.23 -3.48 -1.92
CA PHE A 18 22.86 -2.24 -2.58
C PHE A 18 22.19 -1.28 -1.58
N PRO A 19 22.10 0.01 -1.92
CA PRO A 19 21.45 0.99 -1.06
C PRO A 19 20.01 0.59 -0.73
N ILE A 20 19.69 0.64 0.57
CA ILE A 20 18.35 0.43 1.11
C ILE A 20 18.02 1.51 2.14
N ALA A 21 16.74 1.75 2.35
CA ALA A 21 16.24 2.50 3.49
C ALA A 21 15.05 1.74 4.10
N LEU A 22 15.03 1.64 5.44
CA LEU A 22 13.97 0.96 6.18
C LEU A 22 13.55 1.78 7.39
N ILE A 23 12.25 1.95 7.57
CA ILE A 23 11.64 2.43 8.80
C ILE A 23 10.61 1.42 9.28
N VAL A 24 10.68 1.09 10.58
CA VAL A 24 9.70 0.28 11.28
C VAL A 24 9.02 1.13 12.34
N GLY A 25 7.70 1.14 12.32
CA GLY A 25 6.86 1.83 13.29
C GLY A 25 6.00 0.88 14.13
N GLU A 26 5.72 1.32 15.34
CA GLU A 26 4.78 0.68 16.26
C GLU A 26 3.62 1.63 16.56
N LEU A 27 2.40 1.15 16.45
CA LEU A 27 1.21 1.85 16.93
C LEU A 27 1.09 1.69 18.45
N LEU A 28 1.20 2.80 19.17
CA LEU A 28 1.08 2.82 20.63
C LEU A 28 -0.39 2.81 21.03
N THR A 29 -0.74 1.94 21.97
CA THR A 29 -2.00 2.03 22.71
C THR A 29 -1.79 2.94 23.90
N ASP A 30 -2.77 3.76 24.22
CA ASP A 30 -2.82 4.46 25.51
C ASP A 30 -3.06 3.41 26.61
N ALA A 31 -1.98 2.77 27.07
CA ALA A 31 -2.04 1.91 28.23
C ALA A 31 -2.16 2.79 29.46
N GLY A 32 -3.35 2.84 30.06
CA GLY A 32 -3.55 3.31 31.43
C GLY A 32 -3.83 4.80 31.64
N ALA A 33 -4.36 5.51 30.66
CA ALA A 33 -4.97 6.80 30.95
C ALA A 33 -6.50 6.64 30.95
N ASP A 34 -7.14 6.91 32.11
CA ASP A 34 -8.54 7.32 32.16
C ASP A 34 -8.68 8.66 31.40
N VAL A 35 -8.68 8.59 30.08
CA VAL A 35 -8.92 9.77 29.24
C VAL A 35 -10.44 9.91 29.09
N PRO A 36 -11.01 11.06 29.44
CA PRO A 36 -12.43 11.33 29.21
C PRO A 36 -12.76 11.09 27.73
N SER A 37 -13.84 10.40 27.47
CA SER A 37 -14.30 9.90 26.17
C SER A 37 -14.57 10.95 25.07
N ASN A 38 -14.22 12.21 25.29
CA ASN A 38 -14.58 13.36 24.44
C ASN A 38 -13.40 14.00 23.68
N LEU A 39 -12.19 13.51 23.87
CA LEU A 39 -11.04 13.96 23.06
C LEU A 39 -10.54 12.75 22.27
N SER A 40 -10.79 12.75 20.98
CA SER A 40 -10.21 11.79 20.01
C SER A 40 -8.69 11.96 20.01
N ALA A 41 -8.01 11.24 20.91
CA ALA A 41 -6.55 11.21 20.94
C ALA A 41 -6.06 10.66 19.62
N ARG A 42 -5.26 11.45 18.88
CA ARG A 42 -4.66 10.98 17.63
C ARG A 42 -3.80 9.76 17.92
N PRO A 43 -3.87 8.71 17.09
CA PRO A 43 -3.01 7.54 17.24
C PRO A 43 -1.55 7.96 17.34
N ARG A 44 -0.84 7.43 18.32
CA ARG A 44 0.59 7.71 18.51
C ARG A 44 1.42 6.61 17.91
N PHE A 45 2.44 6.99 17.15
CA PHE A 45 3.38 6.06 16.54
C PHE A 45 4.77 6.28 17.12
N ARG A 46 5.53 5.19 17.26
CA ARG A 46 6.94 5.20 17.61
C ARG A 46 7.73 4.54 16.51
N THR A 47 8.76 5.18 16.01
CA THR A 47 9.76 4.51 15.18
C THR A 47 10.61 3.61 16.08
N ILE A 48 10.63 2.32 15.80
CA ILE A 48 11.36 1.31 16.60
C ILE A 48 12.61 0.79 15.91
N ALA A 49 12.70 0.89 14.57
CA ALA A 49 13.93 0.59 13.85
C ALA A 49 14.13 1.54 12.67
N ARG A 50 15.40 1.79 12.33
CA ARG A 50 15.83 2.64 11.22
C ARG A 50 17.12 2.10 10.61
N VAL A 51 17.15 1.96 9.27
CA VAL A 51 18.33 1.49 8.52
C VAL A 51 18.47 2.32 7.26
N GLY A 52 19.71 2.65 6.90
CA GLY A 52 20.04 3.38 5.67
C GLY A 52 19.80 4.89 5.75
N ASP A 53 19.93 5.56 4.61
CA ASP A 53 19.69 7.00 4.49
C ASP A 53 18.20 7.28 4.33
N SER A 54 17.60 7.89 5.34
CA SER A 54 16.18 8.21 5.35
C SER A 54 15.75 9.27 4.34
N ASN A 55 16.70 10.08 3.86
CA ASN A 55 16.42 11.16 2.91
C ASN A 55 16.65 10.74 1.45
N ALA A 56 17.30 9.60 1.23
CA ALA A 56 17.53 9.10 -0.12
C ALA A 56 16.19 8.83 -0.84
N VAL A 57 16.07 9.35 -2.06
CA VAL A 57 14.89 9.17 -2.90
C VAL A 57 15.06 7.90 -3.73
N PHE A 58 14.02 7.06 -3.75
CA PHE A 58 13.96 5.81 -4.48
C PHE A 58 12.76 5.78 -5.42
N PRO A 59 12.83 5.05 -6.55
CA PRO A 59 11.66 4.72 -7.35
C PRO A 59 10.68 3.88 -6.52
N LEU A 60 9.41 4.23 -6.53
CA LEU A 60 8.37 3.52 -5.77
C LEU A 60 7.77 2.35 -6.57
N ALA A 61 7.81 2.43 -7.91
CA ALA A 61 7.10 1.50 -8.77
C ALA A 61 5.65 1.31 -8.26
N SER A 62 5.20 0.08 -8.05
CA SER A 62 3.82 -0.19 -7.65
C SER A 62 3.42 0.29 -6.24
N LEU A 63 4.34 0.80 -5.43
CA LEU A 63 3.97 1.52 -4.21
C LEU A 63 3.24 2.84 -4.51
N THR A 64 3.28 3.31 -5.74
CA THR A 64 2.45 4.42 -6.25
C THR A 64 0.95 4.12 -6.11
N LYS A 65 0.56 2.86 -6.36
CA LYS A 65 -0.86 2.45 -6.38
C LYS A 65 -1.61 2.73 -5.08
N PRO A 66 -1.12 2.33 -3.89
CA PRO A 66 -1.79 2.65 -2.63
C PRO A 66 -1.99 4.16 -2.42
N ILE A 67 -1.02 5.00 -2.82
CA ILE A 67 -1.11 6.46 -2.68
C ILE A 67 -2.23 7.00 -3.57
N VAL A 68 -2.25 6.61 -4.85
CA VAL A 68 -3.32 6.99 -5.80
C VAL A 68 -4.67 6.42 -5.37
N ALA A 69 -4.71 5.18 -4.91
CA ALA A 69 -5.93 4.59 -4.39
C ALA A 69 -6.49 5.39 -3.19
N TRP A 70 -5.62 5.85 -2.29
CA TRP A 70 -6.04 6.65 -1.14
C TRP A 70 -6.65 7.98 -1.57
N SER A 71 -6.08 8.64 -2.59
CA SER A 71 -6.66 9.85 -3.16
C SER A 71 -8.03 9.61 -3.81
N ALA A 72 -8.24 8.42 -4.39
CA ALA A 72 -9.55 8.01 -4.92
C ALA A 72 -10.58 7.80 -3.79
N LEU A 73 -10.17 7.23 -2.65
CA LEU A 73 -11.03 7.09 -1.49
C LEU A 73 -11.39 8.45 -0.88
N ILE A 74 -10.46 9.42 -0.87
CA ILE A 74 -10.75 10.80 -0.46
C ILE A 74 -11.77 11.45 -1.41
N ALA A 75 -11.65 11.23 -2.72
CA ALA A 75 -12.65 11.70 -3.67
C ALA A 75 -14.03 11.07 -3.42
N ALA A 76 -14.06 9.78 -3.06
CA ALA A 76 -15.30 9.09 -2.72
C ALA A 76 -15.93 9.63 -1.41
N ASP A 77 -15.15 9.86 -0.36
CA ASP A 77 -15.65 10.48 0.89
C ASP A 77 -16.18 11.90 0.67
N ARG A 78 -15.62 12.62 -0.30
CA ARG A 78 -16.09 13.95 -0.71
C ARG A 78 -17.29 13.91 -1.69
N HIS A 79 -17.79 12.72 -1.99
CA HIS A 79 -18.89 12.51 -2.97
C HIS A 79 -18.60 13.02 -4.39
N LEU A 80 -17.32 13.13 -4.75
CA LEU A 80 -16.87 13.48 -6.10
C LEU A 80 -16.76 12.24 -6.99
N LEU A 81 -16.45 11.07 -6.41
CA LEU A 81 -16.28 9.80 -7.10
C LEU A 81 -17.20 8.74 -6.49
N ASP A 82 -18.03 8.10 -7.31
CA ASP A 82 -18.79 6.92 -6.88
C ASP A 82 -17.99 5.65 -7.19
N LEU A 83 -17.61 4.91 -6.16
CA LEU A 83 -16.84 3.67 -6.32
C LEU A 83 -17.60 2.57 -7.07
N ASP A 84 -18.92 2.63 -7.08
CA ASP A 84 -19.80 1.65 -7.77
C ASP A 84 -20.22 2.13 -9.16
N ALA A 85 -19.80 3.33 -9.58
CA ALA A 85 -19.94 3.81 -10.96
C ALA A 85 -19.15 2.93 -11.95
N PRO A 86 -19.59 2.85 -13.23
CA PRO A 86 -18.87 2.13 -14.28
C PRO A 86 -17.42 2.58 -14.40
N ALA A 87 -16.50 1.63 -14.49
CA ALA A 87 -15.06 1.87 -14.58
C ALA A 87 -14.69 2.59 -15.89
N ALA A 88 -15.15 2.06 -17.03
CA ALA A 88 -14.92 2.60 -18.36
C ALA A 88 -15.90 1.94 -19.34
N PRO A 89 -16.23 2.60 -20.48
CA PRO A 89 -17.10 2.04 -21.51
C PRO A 89 -16.61 0.69 -22.07
N GLU A 90 -15.28 0.54 -22.18
CA GLU A 90 -14.63 -0.67 -22.70
C GLU A 90 -14.60 -1.84 -21.68
N LEU A 91 -15.02 -1.61 -20.45
CA LEU A 91 -15.07 -2.61 -19.36
C LEU A 91 -16.52 -2.79 -18.85
N PRO A 92 -17.43 -3.36 -19.67
CA PRO A 92 -18.83 -3.48 -19.28
C PRO A 92 -19.01 -4.28 -18.01
N GLY A 93 -19.75 -3.72 -17.06
CA GLY A 93 -20.04 -4.34 -15.76
C GLY A 93 -18.94 -4.19 -14.71
N ALA A 94 -17.75 -3.68 -15.06
CA ALA A 94 -16.72 -3.32 -14.08
C ALA A 94 -17.00 -1.96 -13.46
N THR A 95 -16.65 -1.80 -12.19
CA THR A 95 -16.78 -0.55 -11.43
C THR A 95 -15.40 0.02 -11.07
N ILE A 96 -15.36 1.25 -10.56
CA ILE A 96 -14.14 1.86 -10.02
C ILE A 96 -13.61 1.03 -8.84
N ARG A 97 -14.49 0.48 -8.02
CA ARG A 97 -14.15 -0.47 -6.96
C ARG A 97 -13.39 -1.69 -7.50
N ASP A 98 -13.79 -2.20 -8.66
CA ASP A 98 -13.12 -3.35 -9.31
C ASP A 98 -11.73 -2.97 -9.84
N LEU A 99 -11.51 -1.71 -10.29
CA LEU A 99 -10.17 -1.24 -10.65
C LEU A 99 -9.24 -1.21 -9.43
N LEU A 100 -9.69 -0.59 -8.33
CA LEU A 100 -8.95 -0.52 -7.07
C LEU A 100 -8.58 -1.89 -6.51
N ALA A 101 -9.45 -2.89 -6.70
CA ALA A 101 -9.28 -4.25 -6.19
C ALA A 101 -8.69 -5.24 -7.21
N HIS A 102 -8.25 -4.78 -8.37
CA HIS A 102 -7.75 -5.64 -9.46
C HIS A 102 -8.74 -6.74 -9.90
N ALA A 103 -10.03 -6.43 -9.85
CA ALA A 103 -11.12 -7.35 -10.17
C ALA A 103 -11.91 -6.98 -11.44
N SER A 104 -11.44 -5.97 -12.19
CA SER A 104 -12.11 -5.48 -13.40
C SER A 104 -11.99 -6.40 -14.61
N GLY A 105 -11.04 -7.33 -14.62
CA GLY A 105 -10.79 -8.22 -15.74
C GLY A 105 -9.85 -7.69 -16.81
N VAL A 106 -9.41 -6.43 -16.71
CA VAL A 106 -8.45 -5.82 -17.67
C VAL A 106 -7.04 -6.40 -17.50
N ALA A 107 -6.32 -6.52 -18.61
CA ALA A 107 -4.97 -7.06 -18.63
C ALA A 107 -3.96 -6.17 -17.87
N PHE A 108 -2.76 -6.72 -17.64
CA PHE A 108 -1.70 -6.05 -16.86
C PHE A 108 -1.33 -4.67 -17.44
N ASP A 109 -0.91 -4.61 -18.71
CA ASP A 109 -0.40 -3.39 -19.38
C ASP A 109 -1.13 -3.07 -20.70
N SER A 110 -2.36 -3.55 -20.87
CA SER A 110 -3.13 -3.25 -22.08
C SER A 110 -4.64 -3.17 -21.76
N ALA A 111 -5.39 -2.55 -22.66
CA ALA A 111 -6.84 -2.46 -22.54
C ALA A 111 -7.58 -3.79 -22.85
N ALA A 112 -6.86 -4.90 -23.12
CA ALA A 112 -7.47 -6.20 -23.39
C ALA A 112 -8.24 -6.70 -22.16
N VAL A 113 -9.47 -7.16 -22.37
CA VAL A 113 -10.30 -7.77 -21.34
C VAL A 113 -10.02 -9.27 -21.34
N LEU A 114 -9.42 -9.79 -20.27
CA LEU A 114 -9.00 -11.20 -20.14
C LEU A 114 -10.01 -12.07 -19.38
N ALA A 115 -10.96 -11.48 -18.69
CA ALA A 115 -12.02 -12.15 -17.97
C ALA A 115 -13.18 -11.18 -17.69
N PRO A 116 -14.39 -11.68 -17.43
CA PRO A 116 -15.46 -10.87 -16.86
C PRO A 116 -15.02 -10.25 -15.51
N PRO A 117 -15.57 -9.07 -15.13
CA PRO A 117 -15.33 -8.50 -13.82
C PRO A 117 -15.65 -9.50 -12.70
N ARG A 118 -14.87 -9.50 -11.64
CA ARG A 118 -15.06 -10.33 -10.42
C ARG A 118 -14.99 -11.85 -10.66
N HIS A 119 -14.43 -12.28 -11.80
CA HIS A 119 -14.20 -13.69 -12.07
C HIS A 119 -12.88 -14.18 -11.46
N ARG A 120 -11.85 -13.37 -11.52
CA ARG A 120 -10.52 -13.58 -10.92
C ARG A 120 -9.77 -12.26 -10.74
N ARG A 121 -8.75 -12.27 -9.89
CA ARG A 121 -7.82 -11.15 -9.77
C ARG A 121 -6.86 -11.14 -10.95
N ILE A 122 -6.83 -10.02 -11.65
CA ILE A 122 -5.82 -9.72 -12.66
C ILE A 122 -5.14 -8.43 -12.22
N TYR A 123 -3.99 -8.56 -11.59
CA TYR A 123 -3.18 -7.40 -11.22
C TYR A 123 -2.91 -6.55 -12.46
N SER A 124 -3.25 -5.25 -12.43
CA SER A 124 -3.29 -4.43 -13.64
C SER A 124 -2.77 -3.01 -13.39
N ASN A 125 -1.75 -2.63 -14.18
CA ASN A 125 -1.35 -1.23 -14.33
C ASN A 125 -2.40 -0.48 -15.15
N CYS A 126 -2.88 -1.07 -16.25
CA CYS A 126 -3.93 -0.47 -17.08
C CYS A 126 -5.19 -0.11 -16.28
N GLY A 127 -5.56 -0.94 -15.28
CA GLY A 127 -6.66 -0.62 -14.37
C GLY A 127 -6.42 0.65 -13.57
N PHE A 128 -5.19 0.93 -13.15
CA PHE A 128 -4.83 2.16 -12.44
C PHE A 128 -4.71 3.37 -13.39
N GLU A 129 -4.31 3.17 -14.66
CA GLU A 129 -4.40 4.24 -15.68
C GLU A 129 -5.86 4.66 -15.90
N LEU A 130 -6.78 3.70 -15.94
CA LEU A 130 -8.22 3.97 -16.01
C LEU A 130 -8.70 4.72 -14.76
N LEU A 131 -8.29 4.28 -13.56
CA LEU A 131 -8.62 4.94 -12.30
C LEU A 131 -8.13 6.40 -12.29
N GLY A 132 -6.90 6.66 -12.75
CA GLY A 132 -6.35 8.01 -12.84
C GLY A 132 -7.22 8.92 -13.70
N ARG A 133 -7.61 8.48 -14.91
CA ARG A 133 -8.52 9.22 -15.79
C ARG A 133 -9.89 9.49 -15.13
N ARG A 134 -10.46 8.48 -14.44
CA ARG A 134 -11.73 8.65 -13.72
C ARG A 134 -11.62 9.66 -12.58
N LEU A 135 -10.47 9.72 -11.90
CA LEU A 135 -10.20 10.74 -10.89
C LEU A 135 -10.14 12.15 -11.50
N GLU A 136 -9.39 12.34 -12.57
CA GLU A 136 -9.30 13.63 -13.26
C GLU A 136 -10.67 14.11 -13.74
N GLU A 137 -11.47 13.23 -14.33
CA GLU A 137 -12.84 13.53 -14.75
C GLU A 137 -13.74 13.93 -13.57
N ALA A 138 -13.65 13.19 -12.45
CA ALA A 138 -14.50 13.40 -11.28
C ALA A 138 -14.12 14.64 -10.47
N THR A 139 -12.85 15.00 -10.44
CA THR A 139 -12.31 16.11 -9.64
C THR A 139 -12.07 17.38 -10.45
N ALA A 140 -12.11 17.29 -11.78
CA ALA A 140 -11.74 18.35 -12.72
C ALA A 140 -10.32 18.92 -12.43
N THR A 141 -9.41 18.07 -11.93
CA THR A 141 -8.06 18.44 -11.51
C THR A 141 -7.09 17.39 -12.07
N ALA A 142 -5.91 17.80 -12.51
CA ALA A 142 -4.86 16.87 -12.93
C ALA A 142 -4.52 15.91 -11.79
N LEU A 143 -4.24 14.63 -12.11
CA LEU A 143 -4.05 13.59 -11.11
C LEU A 143 -2.92 13.93 -10.12
N GLU A 144 -1.80 14.45 -10.63
CA GLU A 144 -0.65 14.83 -9.79
C GLU A 144 -1.04 15.90 -8.76
N GLU A 145 -1.72 16.96 -9.20
CA GLU A 145 -2.21 18.03 -8.34
C GLU A 145 -3.24 17.52 -7.32
N TRP A 146 -4.15 16.64 -7.74
CA TRP A 146 -5.13 16.03 -6.84
C TRP A 146 -4.46 15.21 -5.74
N VAL A 147 -3.52 14.34 -6.11
CA VAL A 147 -2.79 13.50 -5.14
C VAL A 147 -1.95 14.38 -4.22
N GLU A 148 -1.26 15.39 -4.75
CA GLU A 148 -0.48 16.34 -3.94
C GLU A 148 -1.35 17.02 -2.89
N ALA A 149 -2.43 17.67 -3.30
CA ALA A 149 -3.29 18.43 -2.39
C ALA A 149 -4.06 17.56 -1.39
N THR A 150 -4.37 16.30 -1.72
CA THR A 150 -5.25 15.47 -0.89
C THR A 150 -4.51 14.43 -0.05
N VAL A 151 -3.31 14.03 -0.44
CA VAL A 151 -2.53 13.00 0.26
C VAL A 151 -1.16 13.54 0.68
N LEU A 152 -0.36 14.06 -0.26
CA LEU A 152 1.05 14.36 0.01
C LEU A 152 1.22 15.54 0.96
N GLU A 153 0.62 16.68 0.66
CA GLU A 153 0.67 17.88 1.52
C GLU A 153 0.10 17.62 2.92
N PRO A 154 -1.13 17.04 3.08
CA PRO A 154 -1.68 16.80 4.41
C PRO A 154 -0.84 15.85 5.28
N LEU A 155 -0.08 14.94 4.68
CA LEU A 155 0.80 14.01 5.37
C LEU A 155 2.26 14.52 5.47
N GLY A 156 2.58 15.67 4.87
CA GLY A 156 3.93 16.24 4.85
C GLY A 156 4.93 15.45 4.01
N MET A 157 4.48 14.76 2.96
CA MET A 157 5.27 13.88 2.10
C MET A 157 5.99 14.69 1.00
N ALA A 158 6.89 15.59 1.40
CA ALA A 158 7.50 16.58 0.53
C ALA A 158 8.47 16.03 -0.53
N SER A 159 8.99 14.81 -0.35
CA SER A 159 9.88 14.15 -1.32
C SER A 159 9.14 13.33 -2.37
N VAL A 160 7.86 13.02 -2.13
CA VAL A 160 7.09 12.17 -3.05
C VAL A 160 6.63 12.96 -4.25
N ARG A 161 6.81 12.36 -5.45
CA ARG A 161 6.28 12.85 -6.74
C ARG A 161 5.70 11.69 -7.52
N ILE A 162 4.67 11.97 -8.32
CA ILE A 162 4.04 10.99 -9.23
C ILE A 162 3.95 11.64 -10.62
N PRO A 163 5.10 11.79 -11.34
CA PRO A 163 5.17 12.63 -12.54
C PRO A 163 4.53 12.02 -13.80
N GLY A 164 3.83 10.90 -13.68
CA GLY A 164 3.28 10.21 -14.85
C GLY A 164 2.27 9.14 -14.47
N SER A 165 2.58 7.87 -14.74
CA SER A 165 1.66 6.75 -14.52
C SER A 165 1.18 6.64 -13.06
N PRO A 166 -0.14 6.64 -12.79
CA PRO A 166 -0.72 6.37 -11.47
C PRO A 166 -0.41 4.96 -10.97
N ALA A 167 0.07 4.10 -11.84
CA ALA A 167 0.38 2.73 -11.51
C ALA A 167 1.80 2.52 -10.98
N HIS A 168 2.79 3.36 -11.38
CA HIS A 168 4.19 3.02 -11.08
C HIS A 168 5.21 4.14 -11.19
N SER A 169 4.84 5.40 -11.51
CA SER A 169 5.81 6.47 -11.73
C SER A 169 6.30 7.17 -10.46
N GLY A 170 5.77 6.80 -9.30
CA GLY A 170 6.13 7.44 -8.05
C GLY A 170 7.61 7.30 -7.68
N GLU A 171 8.12 8.33 -7.03
CA GLU A 171 9.42 8.35 -6.35
C GLU A 171 9.27 9.04 -5.00
N GLY A 172 10.16 8.75 -4.04
CA GLY A 172 10.11 9.34 -2.71
C GLY A 172 11.08 8.68 -1.74
N ASN A 173 11.19 9.24 -0.54
CA ASN A 173 12.04 8.73 0.52
C ASN A 173 11.25 7.88 1.55
N VAL A 174 11.97 7.18 2.42
CA VAL A 174 11.37 6.27 3.40
C VAL A 174 10.64 7.00 4.53
N GLU A 175 11.01 8.23 4.86
CA GLU A 175 10.31 9.04 5.90
C GLU A 175 8.88 9.37 5.46
N ASP A 176 8.74 9.83 4.22
CA ASP A 176 7.43 10.17 3.66
C ASP A 176 6.55 8.93 3.51
N LEU A 177 7.13 7.83 3.01
CA LEU A 177 6.40 6.57 2.94
C LEU A 177 6.03 6.02 4.33
N ALA A 178 6.83 6.28 5.38
CA ALA A 178 6.47 5.95 6.75
C ALA A 178 5.33 6.84 7.28
N ALA A 179 5.22 8.11 6.83
CA ALA A 179 4.05 8.94 7.10
C ALA A 179 2.79 8.34 6.45
N PHE A 180 2.88 7.89 5.20
CA PHE A 180 1.79 7.20 4.53
C PHE A 180 1.44 5.85 5.20
N ALA A 181 2.44 5.08 5.66
CA ALA A 181 2.19 3.86 6.42
C ALA A 181 1.42 4.13 7.73
N ARG A 182 1.71 5.25 8.41
CA ARG A 182 0.92 5.69 9.59
C ARG A 182 -0.52 6.02 9.22
N GLU A 183 -0.74 6.72 8.11
CA GLU A 183 -2.08 6.99 7.59
C GLU A 183 -2.82 5.68 7.26
N LEU A 184 -2.17 4.73 6.60
CA LEU A 184 -2.74 3.40 6.36
C LEU A 184 -3.09 2.66 7.65
N ALA A 185 -2.30 2.77 8.71
CA ALA A 185 -2.53 2.10 9.99
C ALA A 185 -3.65 2.78 10.81
N ALA A 186 -3.68 4.10 10.83
CA ALA A 186 -4.61 4.92 11.59
C ALA A 186 -5.09 6.13 10.76
N PRO A 187 -6.06 5.92 9.88
CA PRO A 187 -6.50 6.90 8.90
C PRO A 187 -7.04 8.19 9.50
N THR A 188 -6.64 9.30 8.88
CA THR A 188 -7.08 10.65 9.22
C THR A 188 -7.66 11.40 8.01
N LEU A 189 -7.37 10.95 6.80
CA LEU A 189 -7.77 11.59 5.54
C LEU A 189 -9.06 11.01 4.95
N VAL A 190 -9.43 9.79 5.36
CA VAL A 190 -10.64 9.10 4.93
C VAL A 190 -11.50 8.72 6.13
N SER A 191 -12.81 8.58 5.92
CA SER A 191 -13.75 8.16 6.97
C SER A 191 -13.38 6.77 7.53
N PRO A 192 -13.66 6.52 8.82
CA PRO A 192 -13.38 5.21 9.43
C PRO A 192 -14.04 4.05 8.70
N ALA A 193 -15.25 4.24 8.18
CA ALA A 193 -15.98 3.21 7.45
C ALA A 193 -15.30 2.85 6.13
N LEU A 194 -14.89 3.86 5.35
CA LEU A 194 -14.21 3.66 4.07
C LEU A 194 -12.81 3.10 4.26
N ALA A 195 -12.07 3.60 5.27
CA ALA A 195 -10.78 3.06 5.65
C ALA A 195 -10.85 1.58 6.05
N GLN A 196 -11.87 1.17 6.80
CA GLN A 196 -12.09 -0.22 7.14
C GLN A 196 -12.39 -1.06 5.90
N ALA A 197 -13.24 -0.56 4.99
CA ALA A 197 -13.55 -1.24 3.73
C ALA A 197 -12.30 -1.42 2.86
N ALA A 198 -11.40 -0.43 2.83
CA ALA A 198 -10.18 -0.47 2.05
C ALA A 198 -9.20 -1.58 2.49
N ARG A 199 -9.21 -1.95 3.77
CA ARG A 199 -8.31 -2.94 4.40
C ARG A 199 -8.94 -4.34 4.52
N ARG A 200 -10.09 -4.57 3.89
CA ARG A 200 -10.76 -5.88 3.85
C ARG A 200 -10.80 -6.39 2.43
N PRO A 201 -10.86 -7.71 2.24
CA PRO A 201 -11.03 -8.28 0.90
C PRO A 201 -12.28 -7.72 0.21
N VAL A 202 -12.07 -7.07 -0.93
CA VAL A 202 -13.14 -6.72 -1.87
C VAL A 202 -13.38 -7.93 -2.76
N HIS A 203 -14.60 -8.42 -2.88
CA HIS A 203 -14.92 -9.69 -3.56
C HIS A 203 -14.01 -10.84 -3.06
N PRO A 204 -14.20 -11.28 -1.81
CA PRO A 204 -13.33 -12.30 -1.18
C PRO A 204 -13.37 -13.62 -1.94
N GLY A 205 -12.27 -14.36 -1.90
CA GLY A 205 -12.18 -15.69 -2.48
C GLY A 205 -11.81 -15.74 -3.96
N LEU A 206 -11.56 -14.60 -4.62
CA LEU A 206 -11.16 -14.61 -6.03
C LEU A 206 -9.73 -15.15 -6.19
N PRO A 207 -9.51 -16.18 -7.04
CA PRO A 207 -8.17 -16.64 -7.36
C PRO A 207 -7.45 -15.64 -8.26
N GLY A 208 -6.11 -15.70 -8.30
CA GLY A 208 -5.33 -14.85 -9.18
C GLY A 208 -3.83 -15.18 -9.13
N VAL A 209 -3.04 -14.37 -9.82
CA VAL A 209 -1.58 -14.48 -9.81
C VAL A 209 -1.01 -13.30 -9.01
N LEU A 210 -0.23 -13.62 -7.98
CA LEU A 210 0.57 -12.63 -7.27
C LEU A 210 1.91 -12.51 -8.00
N PRO A 211 2.26 -11.32 -8.54
CA PRO A 211 3.51 -11.14 -9.27
C PRO A 211 4.72 -11.63 -8.48
N GLY A 212 5.57 -12.47 -9.10
CA GLY A 212 6.75 -13.04 -8.46
C GLY A 212 6.51 -14.19 -7.49
N TYR A 213 5.25 -14.50 -7.13
CA TYR A 213 4.88 -15.55 -6.14
C TYR A 213 3.90 -16.59 -6.70
N GLY A 214 3.45 -16.41 -7.96
CA GLY A 214 2.61 -17.39 -8.66
C GLY A 214 1.13 -17.31 -8.30
N ARG A 215 0.42 -18.40 -8.62
CA ARG A 215 -1.03 -18.53 -8.37
C ARG A 215 -1.32 -18.55 -6.87
N GLN A 216 -2.31 -17.77 -6.49
CA GLN A 216 -2.90 -17.75 -5.14
C GLN A 216 -4.42 -18.03 -5.24
N ASP A 217 -4.94 -18.75 -4.26
CA ASP A 217 -6.37 -19.08 -4.19
C ASP A 217 -6.78 -19.16 -2.70
N PRO A 218 -7.35 -18.10 -2.14
CA PRO A 218 -7.66 -16.79 -2.72
C PRO A 218 -6.45 -15.88 -2.93
N ASN A 219 -6.58 -14.88 -3.83
CA ASN A 219 -5.67 -13.78 -4.01
C ASN A 219 -6.33 -12.46 -3.59
N ASP A 220 -6.58 -12.28 -2.31
CA ASP A 220 -7.37 -11.17 -1.79
C ASP A 220 -6.66 -9.83 -1.89
N PHE A 221 -7.44 -8.80 -2.29
CA PHE A 221 -7.08 -7.39 -2.33
C PHE A 221 -8.20 -6.55 -1.70
N GLY A 222 -7.82 -5.49 -1.03
CA GLY A 222 -8.69 -4.41 -0.61
C GLY A 222 -8.78 -3.31 -1.68
N LEU A 223 -9.09 -2.08 -1.27
CA LEU A 223 -9.14 -0.94 -2.20
C LEU A 223 -7.72 -0.31 -2.30
N GLY A 224 -6.95 -0.78 -3.28
CA GLY A 224 -5.60 -0.31 -3.56
C GLY A 224 -4.49 -0.94 -2.74
N VAL A 225 -4.79 -1.88 -1.86
CA VAL A 225 -3.80 -2.65 -1.08
C VAL A 225 -4.02 -4.15 -1.24
N GLU A 226 -2.95 -4.90 -1.21
CA GLU A 226 -2.98 -6.35 -1.10
C GLU A 226 -3.30 -6.75 0.34
N ILE A 227 -4.16 -7.77 0.52
CA ILE A 227 -4.41 -8.40 1.81
C ILE A 227 -3.65 -9.72 1.86
N ARG A 228 -2.83 -9.92 2.90
CA ARG A 228 -2.03 -11.14 3.04
C ARG A 228 -2.90 -12.40 3.03
N GLY A 229 -3.90 -12.44 3.89
CA GLY A 229 -4.77 -13.61 4.01
C GLY A 229 -3.96 -14.89 4.27
N VAL A 230 -4.29 -15.93 3.51
CA VAL A 230 -3.65 -17.26 3.60
C VAL A 230 -2.64 -17.52 2.47
N LYS A 231 -2.26 -16.50 1.72
CA LYS A 231 -1.36 -16.64 0.57
C LYS A 231 -0.03 -17.30 0.95
N HIS A 232 0.42 -18.24 0.13
CA HIS A 232 1.70 -18.91 0.26
C HIS A 232 2.18 -19.46 -1.10
N PRO A 233 3.43 -19.19 -1.55
CA PRO A 233 4.41 -18.29 -0.91
C PRO A 233 3.98 -16.82 -0.96
N HIS A 234 4.57 -15.98 -0.08
CA HIS A 234 4.24 -14.58 0.04
C HIS A 234 5.47 -13.73 0.37
N TRP A 235 5.42 -12.43 0.06
CA TRP A 235 6.53 -11.50 0.33
C TRP A 235 6.64 -11.08 1.81
N THR A 236 5.57 -11.21 2.60
CA THR A 236 5.62 -11.06 4.06
C THR A 236 6.00 -12.38 4.73
N ALA A 237 6.43 -12.33 5.98
CA ALA A 237 6.75 -13.53 6.75
C ALA A 237 5.50 -14.39 7.03
N PRO A 238 5.66 -15.72 7.20
CA PRO A 238 4.57 -16.60 7.65
C PRO A 238 3.97 -16.19 9.01
N THR A 239 4.75 -15.48 9.84
CA THR A 239 4.35 -14.99 11.16
C THR A 239 3.49 -13.73 11.14
N HIS A 240 3.36 -13.06 10.00
CA HIS A 240 2.42 -11.95 9.87
C HIS A 240 0.98 -12.43 10.01
N SER A 241 0.15 -11.57 10.58
CA SER A 241 -1.29 -11.84 10.68
C SER A 241 -1.92 -11.94 9.29
N PRO A 242 -2.99 -12.76 9.11
CA PRO A 242 -3.78 -12.75 7.88
C PRO A 242 -4.38 -11.38 7.55
N GLU A 243 -4.55 -10.51 8.54
CA GLU A 243 -5.06 -9.15 8.38
C GLU A 243 -4.00 -8.16 7.87
N THR A 244 -2.73 -8.59 7.76
CA THR A 244 -1.66 -7.75 7.20
C THR A 244 -2.03 -7.31 5.79
N PHE A 245 -1.85 -6.02 5.54
CA PHE A 245 -2.11 -5.45 4.23
C PHE A 245 -1.00 -4.48 3.82
N GLY A 246 -0.88 -4.23 2.54
CA GLY A 246 0.15 -3.35 2.00
C GLY A 246 0.36 -3.54 0.51
N HIS A 247 1.55 -3.27 0.07
CA HIS A 247 1.94 -3.45 -1.32
C HIS A 247 3.45 -3.60 -1.46
N PHE A 248 3.91 -4.28 -2.52
CA PHE A 248 5.31 -4.23 -2.92
C PHE A 248 5.45 -3.75 -4.36
N GLY A 249 6.64 -3.28 -4.71
CA GLY A 249 6.95 -2.72 -6.01
C GLY A 249 8.07 -3.43 -6.73
N GLN A 250 8.04 -3.40 -8.07
CA GLN A 250 9.10 -3.92 -8.93
C GLN A 250 10.44 -3.19 -8.72
N SER A 251 10.43 -2.02 -8.07
CA SER A 251 11.65 -1.32 -7.62
C SER A 251 12.43 -2.06 -6.53
N GLY A 252 11.88 -3.14 -5.95
CA GLY A 252 12.47 -3.81 -4.79
C GLY A 252 12.12 -3.12 -3.48
N SER A 253 10.92 -2.60 -3.37
CA SER A 253 10.42 -1.83 -2.23
C SER A 253 9.10 -2.41 -1.73
N PHE A 254 8.79 -2.21 -0.44
CA PHE A 254 7.49 -2.58 0.13
C PHE A 254 7.00 -1.58 1.19
N ILE A 255 5.70 -1.57 1.39
CA ILE A 255 4.99 -0.98 2.52
C ILE A 255 4.00 -2.00 3.06
N TRP A 256 3.96 -2.21 4.37
CA TRP A 256 2.93 -3.04 5.00
C TRP A 256 2.55 -2.54 6.39
N VAL A 257 1.33 -2.89 6.80
CA VAL A 257 0.76 -2.72 8.13
C VAL A 257 0.24 -4.08 8.61
N ASP A 258 0.66 -4.50 9.78
CA ASP A 258 0.08 -5.63 10.52
C ASP A 258 -0.71 -5.07 11.70
N PRO A 259 -2.04 -5.01 11.63
CA PRO A 259 -2.86 -4.41 12.66
C PRO A 259 -2.88 -5.24 13.96
N VAL A 260 -2.70 -6.54 13.88
CA VAL A 260 -2.67 -7.44 15.04
C VAL A 260 -1.37 -7.27 15.82
N ALA A 261 -0.24 -7.25 15.12
CA ALA A 261 1.06 -6.98 15.71
C ALA A 261 1.26 -5.51 16.06
N ARG A 262 0.39 -4.61 15.56
CA ARG A 262 0.52 -3.14 15.66
C ARG A 262 1.85 -2.64 15.13
N ARG A 263 2.30 -3.24 14.05
CA ARG A 263 3.55 -2.94 13.36
C ARG A 263 3.27 -2.43 11.95
N GLN A 264 4.13 -1.55 11.52
CA GLN A 264 4.20 -1.13 10.12
C GLN A 264 5.66 -1.07 9.68
N ALA A 265 5.94 -1.34 8.42
CA ALA A 265 7.26 -1.15 7.88
C ALA A 265 7.22 -0.65 6.44
N VAL A 266 8.20 0.18 6.13
CA VAL A 266 8.53 0.63 4.78
C VAL A 266 9.97 0.26 4.49
N PHE A 267 10.19 -0.42 3.41
CA PHE A 267 11.51 -0.76 2.86
C PHE A 267 11.61 -0.21 1.44
N LEU A 268 12.61 0.57 1.17
CA LEU A 268 12.95 1.06 -0.16
C LEU A 268 14.31 0.53 -0.57
N GLY A 269 14.46 0.10 -1.82
CA GLY A 269 15.69 -0.49 -2.34
C GLY A 269 16.06 0.06 -3.72
N ALA A 270 17.37 0.16 -3.99
CA ALA A 270 17.91 0.66 -5.27
C ALA A 270 18.06 -0.42 -6.34
N ARG A 271 17.57 -1.64 -6.09
CA ARG A 271 17.65 -2.76 -7.04
C ARG A 271 16.25 -3.31 -7.33
N PRO A 272 15.91 -3.57 -8.61
CA PRO A 272 14.64 -4.19 -8.97
C PRO A 272 14.38 -5.50 -8.22
N PHE A 273 13.10 -5.75 -7.92
CA PHE A 273 12.66 -6.96 -7.24
C PHE A 273 13.16 -8.24 -7.92
N GLY A 274 13.74 -9.13 -7.14
CA GLY A 274 14.33 -10.37 -7.65
C GLY A 274 14.53 -11.42 -6.55
N ALA A 275 15.43 -12.38 -6.78
CA ALA A 275 15.66 -13.51 -5.88
C ALA A 275 16.04 -13.08 -4.46
N VAL A 276 16.96 -12.12 -4.30
CA VAL A 276 17.38 -11.63 -2.98
C VAL A 276 16.20 -11.10 -2.16
N HIS A 277 15.26 -10.41 -2.79
CA HIS A 277 14.07 -9.89 -2.10
C HIS A 277 13.13 -11.02 -1.68
N ARG A 278 12.82 -11.97 -2.59
CA ARG A 278 11.97 -13.12 -2.29
C ARG A 278 12.50 -13.97 -1.12
N GLU A 279 13.80 -14.13 -1.05
CA GLU A 279 14.46 -14.92 0.01
C GLU A 279 14.60 -14.15 1.31
N THR A 280 14.81 -12.83 1.26
CA THR A 280 15.18 -12.04 2.42
C THR A 280 13.99 -11.36 3.09
N TRP A 281 13.01 -10.88 2.34
CA TRP A 281 11.88 -10.14 2.91
C TRP A 281 11.06 -10.93 3.94
N PRO A 282 10.77 -12.24 3.75
CA PRO A 282 10.08 -13.00 4.80
C PRO A 282 10.90 -13.10 6.10
N ALA A 283 12.22 -13.28 6.00
CA ALA A 283 13.09 -13.31 7.17
C ALA A 283 13.16 -11.93 7.86
N LEU A 284 13.29 -10.85 7.08
CA LEU A 284 13.26 -9.48 7.59
C LEU A 284 11.92 -9.17 8.29
N GLY A 285 10.80 -9.56 7.67
CA GLY A 285 9.47 -9.39 8.28
C GLY A 285 9.33 -10.11 9.61
N ALA A 286 9.83 -11.34 9.71
CA ALA A 286 9.84 -12.10 10.97
C ALA A 286 10.68 -11.41 12.06
N GLN A 287 11.86 -10.86 11.71
CA GLN A 287 12.70 -10.10 12.63
C GLN A 287 12.01 -8.81 13.10
N ILE A 288 11.35 -8.08 12.18
CA ILE A 288 10.60 -6.88 12.53
C ILE A 288 9.46 -7.17 13.51
N LEU A 289 8.75 -8.27 13.32
CA LEU A 289 7.66 -8.66 14.23
C LEU A 289 8.17 -9.09 15.61
N ALA A 290 9.44 -9.47 15.74
CA ALA A 290 10.07 -9.84 16.99
C ALA A 290 10.65 -8.65 17.79
N LEU A 291 10.73 -7.44 17.19
CA LEU A 291 11.09 -6.20 17.89
C LEU A 291 9.98 -5.75 18.86
#